data_026b2a1c5f0aaebdd61f8163361c506e
#
_entry.id   026b2a1c5f0aaebdd61f8163361c506e
#
_cell.length_a   1.000
_cell.length_b   1.000
_cell.length_c   1.000
_cell.angle_alpha   90.00
_cell.angle_beta   90.00
_cell.angle_gamma   90.00
#
_symmetry.space_group_name_H-M   'P 1'
#
loop_
_entity.id
_entity.type
_entity.pdbx_description
1 polymer ?
#
loop_
_entity_poly.entity_id
_entity_poly.type
_entity_poly.pdbx_seq_one_letter_code
_entity_poly.pdbx_strand_id
1 'polypeptide(L)'
;AIEAAIVAVPKGRRTGITFGTMLNKTLVAAARKSAGGDNVYYIGDTKEKGLEFVGYCAKFARVIAQAQGQGVSGVEEFLFEDQDDTGKTKHITAYRIRFASGFQVCALSSRPANIRGLQGHVVIDEAAFHPDVQGVLDAATALLIWGGQITVISSHNGKNNPFAQFCRDIEAGRYGTDAQVVTVTFDDAVANGADKLS
;
A
#
# COMPACT_ATOMS: atom_id res chain seq x y z
N ALA A 1 3.58 -6.60 -15.37
CA ALA A 1 2.98 -6.39 -14.04
C ALA A 1 3.27 -7.64 -13.21
N ILE A 2 3.63 -7.49 -11.94
CA ILE A 2 3.80 -8.62 -11.03
C ILE A 2 2.39 -9.08 -10.66
N GLU A 3 2.01 -10.29 -11.05
CA GLU A 3 0.67 -10.87 -10.77
C GLU A 3 0.61 -11.57 -9.41
N ALA A 4 1.70 -11.52 -8.63
CA ALA A 4 1.76 -12.16 -7.33
C ALA A 4 0.74 -11.56 -6.34
N ALA A 5 0.11 -12.42 -5.55
CA ALA A 5 -0.82 -12.02 -4.50
C ALA A 5 -0.10 -11.31 -3.34
N ILE A 6 1.16 -11.67 -3.08
CA ILE A 6 2.04 -11.02 -2.11
C ILE A 6 3.31 -10.52 -2.79
N VAL A 7 3.63 -9.25 -2.61
CA VAL A 7 4.90 -8.68 -3.01
C VAL A 7 5.56 -8.00 -1.82
N ALA A 8 6.66 -8.55 -1.32
CA ALA A 8 7.51 -7.90 -0.33
C ALA A 8 8.65 -7.16 -1.03
N VAL A 9 8.84 -5.89 -0.67
CA VAL A 9 9.84 -5.01 -1.31
C VAL A 9 10.79 -4.46 -0.25
N PRO A 10 11.84 -5.21 0.13
CA PRO A 10 12.96 -4.63 0.86
C PRO A 10 13.68 -3.62 -0.02
N LYS A 11 13.77 -2.39 0.44
CA LYS A 11 14.29 -1.27 -0.35
C LYS A 11 15.37 -0.47 0.35
N GLY A 12 16.25 0.15 -0.43
CA GLY A 12 17.05 1.29 0.00
C GLY A 12 16.19 2.55 0.19
N ARG A 13 16.75 3.55 0.84
CA ARG A 13 16.10 4.87 0.95
C ARG A 13 16.13 5.58 -0.41
N ARG A 14 15.09 6.38 -0.71
CA ARG A 14 14.98 7.21 -1.93
C ARG A 14 15.08 6.45 -3.25
N THR A 15 14.59 5.22 -3.28
CA THR A 15 14.58 4.39 -4.49
C THR A 15 13.38 4.66 -5.43
N GLY A 16 12.46 5.55 -5.05
CA GLY A 16 11.27 5.87 -5.85
C GLY A 16 10.17 4.81 -5.83
N ILE A 17 10.34 3.71 -5.11
CA ILE A 17 9.40 2.57 -5.10
C ILE A 17 8.02 2.97 -4.59
N THR A 18 7.93 3.73 -3.50
CA THR A 18 6.63 4.21 -2.99
C THR A 18 5.93 5.07 -4.03
N PHE A 19 6.67 5.95 -4.73
CA PHE A 19 6.12 6.81 -5.80
C PHE A 19 5.59 5.98 -6.99
N GLY A 20 6.37 4.99 -7.45
CA GLY A 20 5.92 4.06 -8.50
C GLY A 20 4.70 3.24 -8.06
N THR A 21 4.64 2.86 -6.79
CA THR A 21 3.48 2.17 -6.20
C THR A 21 2.25 3.07 -6.19
N MET A 22 2.37 4.36 -5.84
CA MET A 22 1.28 5.34 -5.90
C MET A 22 0.69 5.42 -7.31
N LEU A 23 1.52 5.50 -8.34
CA LEU A 23 1.05 5.51 -9.74
C LEU A 23 0.34 4.22 -10.10
N ASN A 24 0.94 3.06 -9.84
CA ASN A 24 0.34 1.75 -10.12
C ASN A 24 -1.03 1.59 -9.43
N LYS A 25 -1.11 1.91 -8.15
CA LYS A 25 -2.36 1.77 -7.37
C LYS A 25 -3.42 2.80 -7.78
N THR A 26 -3.04 3.97 -8.28
CA THR A 26 -3.96 4.91 -8.92
C THR A 26 -4.58 4.30 -10.18
N LEU A 27 -3.79 3.64 -11.03
CA LEU A 27 -4.28 2.96 -12.22
C LEU A 27 -5.24 1.81 -11.86
N VAL A 28 -4.92 1.03 -10.83
CA VAL A 28 -5.80 -0.04 -10.32
C VAL A 28 -7.15 0.55 -9.89
N ALA A 29 -7.17 1.59 -9.05
CA ALA A 29 -8.42 2.18 -8.58
C ALA A 29 -9.21 2.90 -9.69
N ALA A 30 -8.52 3.44 -10.70
CA ALA A 30 -9.16 4.08 -11.86
C ALA A 30 -9.74 3.08 -12.87
N ALA A 31 -9.24 1.85 -12.90
CA ALA A 31 -9.65 0.82 -13.84
C ALA A 31 -11.03 0.25 -13.51
N ARG A 32 -11.76 -0.22 -14.54
CA ARG A 32 -12.99 -0.99 -14.34
C ARG A 32 -12.68 -2.38 -13.78
N LYS A 33 -13.64 -3.00 -13.08
CA LYS A 33 -13.47 -4.36 -12.52
C LYS A 33 -13.03 -5.39 -13.58
N SER A 34 -13.58 -5.31 -14.79
CA SER A 34 -13.22 -6.20 -15.93
C SER A 34 -11.77 -6.00 -16.42
N ALA A 35 -11.12 -4.90 -16.05
CA ALA A 35 -9.74 -4.57 -16.38
C ALA A 35 -8.82 -4.68 -15.14
N GLY A 36 -9.23 -5.42 -14.12
CA GLY A 36 -8.46 -5.61 -12.90
C GLY A 36 -8.58 -4.47 -11.89
N GLY A 37 -9.59 -3.60 -12.04
CA GLY A 37 -9.85 -2.52 -11.08
C GLY A 37 -10.29 -3.04 -9.73
N ASP A 38 -9.82 -2.41 -8.65
CA ASP A 38 -10.20 -2.72 -7.29
C ASP A 38 -9.93 -1.55 -6.33
N ASN A 39 -10.44 -1.67 -5.09
CA ASN A 39 -10.10 -0.75 -4.01
C ASN A 39 -8.62 -0.86 -3.64
N VAL A 40 -8.05 0.25 -3.21
CA VAL A 40 -6.68 0.33 -2.72
C VAL A 40 -6.67 0.93 -1.33
N TYR A 41 -6.00 0.25 -0.41
CA TYR A 41 -5.80 0.68 0.96
C TYR A 41 -4.31 0.84 1.24
N TYR A 42 -3.94 2.02 1.71
CA TYR A 42 -2.57 2.34 2.10
C TYR A 42 -2.47 2.40 3.63
N ILE A 43 -1.50 1.69 4.17
CA ILE A 43 -1.19 1.65 5.59
C ILE A 43 0.23 2.19 5.77
N GLY A 44 0.33 3.44 6.20
CA GLY A 44 1.60 4.07 6.54
C GLY A 44 1.87 4.01 8.04
N ASP A 45 3.12 4.20 8.44
CA ASP A 45 3.52 4.31 9.85
C ASP A 45 3.02 5.62 10.51
N THR A 46 2.75 6.65 9.69
CA THR A 46 2.21 7.94 10.14
C THR A 46 1.03 8.41 9.30
N LYS A 47 0.20 9.30 9.89
CA LYS A 47 -0.93 9.95 9.23
C LYS A 47 -0.48 10.81 8.05
N GLU A 48 0.65 11.50 8.20
CA GLU A 48 1.23 12.40 7.20
C GLU A 48 1.61 11.62 5.93
N LYS A 49 2.20 10.43 6.06
CA LYS A 49 2.49 9.55 4.93
C LYS A 49 1.22 9.07 4.23
N GLY A 50 0.17 8.80 4.99
CA GLY A 50 -1.15 8.48 4.43
C GLY A 50 -1.70 9.60 3.57
N LEU A 51 -1.65 10.84 4.07
CA LEU A 51 -2.08 12.03 3.34
C LEU A 51 -1.21 12.27 2.08
N GLU A 52 0.11 12.10 2.21
CA GLU A 52 1.04 12.22 1.10
C GLU A 52 0.72 11.21 -0.01
N PHE A 53 0.53 9.94 0.35
CA PHE A 53 0.19 8.87 -0.60
C PHE A 53 -1.08 9.20 -1.37
N VAL A 54 -2.18 9.50 -0.70
CA VAL A 54 -3.46 9.84 -1.33
C VAL A 54 -3.34 11.13 -2.16
N GLY A 55 -2.56 12.10 -1.67
CA GLY A 55 -2.28 13.36 -2.39
C GLY A 55 -1.58 13.13 -3.74
N TYR A 56 -0.58 12.26 -3.80
CA TYR A 56 0.07 11.89 -5.06
C TYR A 56 -0.86 11.08 -5.97
N CYS A 57 -1.63 10.14 -5.43
CA CYS A 57 -2.66 9.44 -6.21
C CYS A 57 -3.66 10.42 -6.85
N ALA A 58 -4.07 11.47 -6.13
CA ALA A 58 -4.93 12.51 -6.66
C ALA A 58 -4.26 13.33 -7.79
N LYS A 59 -2.94 13.59 -7.70
CA LYS A 59 -2.18 14.24 -8.78
C LYS A 59 -2.15 13.37 -10.03
N PHE A 60 -1.82 12.08 -9.89
CA PHE A 60 -1.82 11.14 -11.01
C PHE A 60 -3.22 11.00 -11.62
N ALA A 61 -4.26 10.88 -10.79
CA ALA A 61 -5.63 10.79 -11.26
C ALA A 61 -6.05 12.00 -12.10
N ARG A 62 -5.67 13.23 -11.71
CA ARG A 62 -5.94 14.45 -12.49
C ARG A 62 -5.25 14.42 -13.85
N VAL A 63 -3.97 14.02 -13.91
CA VAL A 63 -3.24 13.91 -15.18
C VAL A 63 -3.90 12.89 -16.11
N ILE A 64 -4.27 11.73 -15.57
CA ILE A 64 -4.96 10.67 -16.35
C ILE A 64 -6.32 11.17 -16.83
N ALA A 65 -7.11 11.82 -15.97
CA ALA A 65 -8.44 12.33 -16.31
C ALA A 65 -8.38 13.46 -17.34
N GLN A 66 -7.39 14.36 -17.25
CA GLN A 66 -7.17 15.39 -18.26
C GLN A 66 -6.88 14.78 -19.63
N ALA A 67 -6.05 13.73 -19.67
CA ALA A 67 -5.76 13.01 -20.91
C ALA A 67 -6.99 12.29 -21.49
N GLN A 68 -7.98 11.96 -20.66
CA GLN A 68 -9.21 11.26 -21.04
C GLN A 68 -10.44 12.18 -21.15
N GLY A 69 -10.29 13.49 -20.89
CA GLY A 69 -11.40 14.43 -20.85
C GLY A 69 -12.40 14.22 -19.72
N GLN A 70 -11.98 13.60 -18.62
CA GLN A 70 -12.84 13.26 -17.48
C GLN A 70 -12.46 14.09 -16.23
N GLY A 71 -13.46 14.37 -15.38
CA GLY A 71 -13.25 14.98 -14.07
C GLY A 71 -12.86 13.95 -13.01
N VAL A 72 -12.11 14.37 -11.99
CA VAL A 72 -11.76 13.55 -10.80
C VAL A 72 -12.20 14.27 -9.54
N SER A 73 -12.79 13.53 -8.60
CA SER A 73 -13.08 14.04 -7.27
C SER A 73 -11.78 14.37 -6.52
N GLY A 74 -11.84 15.39 -5.65
CA GLY A 74 -10.70 15.75 -4.80
C GLY A 74 -10.44 14.73 -3.70
N VAL A 75 -9.38 14.97 -2.93
CA VAL A 75 -9.11 14.21 -1.70
C VAL A 75 -10.18 14.54 -0.66
N GLU A 76 -10.82 13.50 -0.13
CA GLU A 76 -11.80 13.60 0.95
C GLU A 76 -11.15 13.20 2.27
N GLU A 77 -11.34 14.03 3.28
CA GLU A 77 -11.11 13.63 4.67
C GLU A 77 -12.40 13.03 5.22
N PHE A 78 -12.32 11.90 5.91
CA PHE A 78 -13.47 11.28 6.53
C PHE A 78 -13.10 10.64 7.88
N LEU A 79 -14.10 10.44 8.72
CA LEU A 79 -13.91 9.77 9.99
C LEU A 79 -14.11 8.26 9.78
N PHE A 80 -13.11 7.50 10.16
CA PHE A 80 -13.16 6.05 10.21
C PHE A 80 -13.46 5.62 11.64
N GLU A 81 -14.46 4.76 11.82
CA GLU A 81 -14.78 4.20 13.12
C GLU A 81 -13.86 3.03 13.43
N ASP A 82 -13.15 3.14 14.54
CA ASP A 82 -12.28 2.11 15.08
C ASP A 82 -12.69 1.82 16.53
N GLN A 83 -12.38 0.65 17.03
CA GLN A 83 -12.56 0.32 18.44
C GLN A 83 -11.20 0.29 19.13
N ASP A 84 -11.10 0.92 20.29
CA ASP A 84 -9.93 0.78 21.13
C ASP A 84 -9.89 -0.60 21.82
N ASP A 85 -8.81 -0.88 22.54
CA ASP A 85 -8.60 -2.17 23.22
C ASP A 85 -9.66 -2.46 24.31
N THR A 86 -10.48 -1.46 24.67
CA THR A 86 -11.60 -1.58 25.60
C THR A 86 -12.95 -1.74 24.90
N GLY A 87 -12.96 -1.79 23.56
CA GLY A 87 -14.18 -1.89 22.74
C GLY A 87 -14.93 -0.57 22.56
N LYS A 88 -14.35 0.56 23.03
CA LYS A 88 -14.95 1.87 22.86
C LYS A 88 -14.69 2.42 21.46
N THR A 89 -15.75 2.87 20.80
CA THR A 89 -15.64 3.47 19.45
C THR A 89 -14.79 4.74 19.48
N LYS A 90 -13.79 4.78 18.62
CA LYS A 90 -12.92 5.93 18.41
C LYS A 90 -12.98 6.33 16.92
N HIS A 91 -13.21 7.62 16.68
CA HIS A 91 -13.15 8.16 15.33
C HIS A 91 -11.70 8.53 14.97
N ILE A 92 -11.22 8.04 13.84
CA ILE A 92 -9.90 8.31 13.31
C ILE A 92 -10.05 9.02 11.98
N THR A 93 -9.32 10.11 11.78
CA THR A 93 -9.26 10.77 10.49
C THR A 93 -8.54 9.90 9.48
N ALA A 94 -9.17 9.63 8.35
CA ALA A 94 -8.61 8.94 7.21
C ALA A 94 -8.76 9.80 5.94
N TYR A 95 -8.01 9.47 4.91
CA TYR A 95 -8.02 10.20 3.64
C TYR A 95 -8.34 9.25 2.51
N ARG A 96 -9.17 9.70 1.56
CA ARG A 96 -9.49 8.90 0.37
C ARG A 96 -9.67 9.77 -0.86
N ILE A 97 -9.56 9.13 -2.01
CA ILE A 97 -10.00 9.61 -3.30
C ILE A 97 -10.88 8.55 -3.95
N ARG A 98 -12.03 8.94 -4.49
CA ARG A 98 -12.95 8.06 -5.23
C ARG A 98 -12.79 8.27 -6.71
N PHE A 99 -12.91 7.19 -7.47
CA PHE A 99 -12.81 7.16 -8.92
C PHE A 99 -14.17 6.89 -9.58
N ALA A 100 -14.31 7.31 -10.83
CA ALA A 100 -15.51 7.03 -11.63
C ALA A 100 -15.74 5.52 -11.86
N SER A 101 -14.71 4.68 -11.66
CA SER A 101 -14.80 3.22 -11.66
C SER A 101 -15.68 2.66 -10.52
N GLY A 102 -15.98 3.46 -9.49
CA GLY A 102 -16.60 3.06 -8.24
C GLY A 102 -15.61 2.65 -7.15
N PHE A 103 -14.31 2.48 -7.49
CA PHE A 103 -13.26 2.15 -6.54
C PHE A 103 -12.63 3.38 -5.91
N GLN A 104 -11.79 3.15 -4.90
CA GLN A 104 -11.14 4.21 -4.14
C GLN A 104 -9.69 3.87 -3.78
N VAL A 105 -8.90 4.91 -3.56
CA VAL A 105 -7.64 4.84 -2.80
C VAL A 105 -7.91 5.45 -1.44
N CYS A 106 -7.63 4.71 -0.37
CA CYS A 106 -7.89 5.13 1.00
C CYS A 106 -6.64 4.90 1.87
N ALA A 107 -6.23 5.90 2.64
CA ALA A 107 -5.17 5.77 3.64
C ALA A 107 -5.78 5.59 5.03
N LEU A 108 -5.36 4.53 5.71
CA LEU A 108 -5.82 4.12 7.03
C LEU A 108 -4.67 4.12 8.04
N SER A 109 -5.01 4.11 9.32
CA SER A 109 -4.01 3.96 10.37
C SER A 109 -3.48 2.52 10.46
N SER A 110 -2.26 2.36 10.98
CA SER A 110 -1.51 1.09 11.05
C SER A 110 -1.98 0.14 12.16
N ARG A 111 -3.29 0.05 12.38
CA ARG A 111 -3.85 -0.88 13.36
C ARG A 111 -4.33 -2.15 12.67
N PRO A 112 -3.99 -3.35 13.18
CA PRO A 112 -4.46 -4.61 12.59
C PRO A 112 -5.99 -4.70 12.44
N ALA A 113 -6.75 -4.13 13.38
CA ALA A 113 -8.21 -4.09 13.32
C ALA A 113 -8.75 -3.36 12.09
N ASN A 114 -8.08 -2.30 11.63
CA ASN A 114 -8.51 -1.52 10.45
C ASN A 114 -8.24 -2.23 9.13
N ILE A 115 -7.38 -3.24 9.14
CA ILE A 115 -7.01 -4.01 7.95
C ILE A 115 -7.95 -5.19 7.77
N ARG A 116 -8.47 -5.74 8.86
CA ARG A 116 -9.36 -6.89 8.83
C ARG A 116 -10.66 -6.56 8.08
N GLY A 117 -11.05 -7.46 7.17
CA GLY A 117 -12.29 -7.32 6.40
C GLY A 117 -12.22 -6.38 5.21
N LEU A 118 -11.06 -5.77 4.92
CA LEU A 118 -10.87 -5.03 3.66
C LEU A 118 -10.92 -6.00 2.47
N GLN A 119 -11.34 -5.50 1.32
CA GLN A 119 -11.30 -6.24 0.05
C GLN A 119 -10.66 -5.35 -1.01
N GLY A 120 -9.64 -5.88 -1.67
CA GLY A 120 -8.87 -5.16 -2.68
C GLY A 120 -7.37 -5.24 -2.45
N HIS A 121 -6.65 -4.24 -2.92
CA HIS A 121 -5.20 -4.15 -2.81
C HIS A 121 -4.79 -3.42 -1.53
N VAL A 122 -3.92 -4.02 -0.74
CA VAL A 122 -3.34 -3.39 0.46
C VAL A 122 -1.87 -3.08 0.22
N VAL A 123 -1.47 -1.86 0.52
CA VAL A 123 -0.07 -1.40 0.52
C VAL A 123 0.31 -1.08 1.95
N ILE A 124 1.31 -1.79 2.49
CA ILE A 124 1.91 -1.49 3.79
C ILE A 124 3.27 -0.87 3.51
N ASP A 125 3.42 0.41 3.80
CA ASP A 125 4.69 1.12 3.62
C ASP A 125 5.41 1.32 4.94
N GLU A 126 6.74 1.32 4.88
CA GLU A 126 7.64 1.33 6.04
C GLU A 126 7.27 0.25 7.08
N ALA A 127 6.95 -0.95 6.58
CA ALA A 127 6.40 -2.06 7.36
C ALA A 127 7.23 -2.40 8.61
N ALA A 128 8.57 -2.33 8.53
CA ALA A 128 9.48 -2.64 9.63
C ALA A 128 9.43 -1.62 10.79
N PHE A 129 8.73 -0.50 10.62
CA PHE A 129 8.68 0.61 11.59
C PHE A 129 7.31 0.79 12.25
N HIS A 130 6.32 -0.03 11.88
CA HIS A 130 5.02 0.01 12.55
C HIS A 130 5.12 -0.43 14.02
N PRO A 131 4.29 0.10 14.92
CA PRO A 131 4.30 -0.30 16.33
C PRO A 131 4.03 -1.80 16.54
N ASP A 132 3.15 -2.38 15.72
CA ASP A 132 2.83 -3.82 15.73
C ASP A 132 3.04 -4.41 14.32
N VAL A 133 4.31 -4.61 13.96
CA VAL A 133 4.69 -5.13 12.63
C VAL A 133 4.05 -6.48 12.35
N GLN A 134 4.12 -7.42 13.32
CA GLN A 134 3.59 -8.76 13.13
C GLN A 134 2.07 -8.75 12.97
N GLY A 135 1.37 -8.04 13.84
CA GLY A 135 -0.09 -7.95 13.77
C GLY A 135 -0.60 -7.31 12.46
N VAL A 136 0.12 -6.31 11.93
CA VAL A 136 -0.21 -5.69 10.64
C VAL A 136 -0.01 -6.69 9.50
N LEU A 137 1.10 -7.43 9.48
CA LEU A 137 1.37 -8.45 8.46
C LEU A 137 0.36 -9.60 8.52
N ASP A 138 0.03 -10.09 9.71
CA ASP A 138 -0.94 -11.16 9.90
C ASP A 138 -2.35 -10.74 9.45
N ALA A 139 -2.76 -9.52 9.80
CA ALA A 139 -4.04 -8.97 9.37
C ALA A 139 -4.12 -8.81 7.84
N ALA A 140 -3.02 -8.37 7.20
CA ALA A 140 -2.96 -8.22 5.76
C ALA A 140 -2.98 -9.57 5.05
N THR A 141 -2.19 -10.55 5.50
CA THR A 141 -2.15 -11.88 4.86
C THR A 141 -3.49 -12.61 4.94
N ALA A 142 -4.31 -12.35 5.96
CA ALA A 142 -5.66 -12.89 6.05
C ALA A 142 -6.59 -12.42 4.90
N LEU A 143 -6.28 -11.29 4.23
CA LEU A 143 -7.08 -10.78 3.11
C LEU A 143 -6.92 -11.60 1.83
N LEU A 144 -5.86 -12.39 1.71
CA LEU A 144 -5.62 -13.25 0.54
C LEU A 144 -6.73 -14.29 0.33
N ILE A 145 -7.39 -14.71 1.42
CA ILE A 145 -8.55 -15.63 1.40
C ILE A 145 -9.67 -15.07 0.51
N TRP A 146 -9.77 -13.74 0.41
CA TRP A 146 -10.80 -13.04 -0.36
C TRP A 146 -10.32 -12.55 -1.72
N GLY A 147 -9.16 -13.04 -2.20
CA GLY A 147 -8.58 -12.65 -3.49
C GLY A 147 -7.93 -11.27 -3.49
N GLY A 148 -7.56 -10.73 -2.32
CA GLY A 148 -6.83 -9.48 -2.21
C GLY A 148 -5.38 -9.58 -2.68
N GLN A 149 -4.74 -8.45 -2.92
CA GLN A 149 -3.32 -8.35 -3.23
C GLN A 149 -2.60 -7.50 -2.18
N ILE A 150 -1.42 -7.93 -1.74
CA ILE A 150 -0.66 -7.26 -0.70
C ILE A 150 0.70 -6.84 -1.23
N THR A 151 1.04 -5.58 -1.05
CA THR A 151 2.38 -5.03 -1.32
C THR A 151 2.95 -4.51 0.00
N VAL A 152 4.05 -5.11 0.46
CA VAL A 152 4.73 -4.74 1.71
C VAL A 152 6.07 -4.11 1.38
N ILE A 153 6.23 -2.84 1.69
CA ILE A 153 7.42 -2.05 1.35
C ILE A 153 8.11 -1.64 2.64
N SER A 154 9.42 -1.81 2.76
CA SER A 154 10.18 -1.25 3.87
C SER A 154 11.67 -1.18 3.60
N SER A 155 12.35 -0.26 4.25
CA SER A 155 13.78 -0.39 4.51
C SER A 155 14.02 -1.37 5.66
N HIS A 156 15.23 -1.92 5.74
CA HIS A 156 15.58 -2.86 6.81
C HIS A 156 15.62 -2.17 8.18
N ASN A 157 15.11 -2.86 9.20
CA ASN A 157 15.15 -2.45 10.61
C ASN A 157 15.59 -3.61 11.50
N GLY A 158 16.77 -4.15 11.22
CA GLY A 158 17.36 -5.28 11.93
C GLY A 158 16.93 -6.66 11.42
N LYS A 159 17.81 -7.65 11.62
CA LYS A 159 17.64 -9.02 11.12
C LYS A 159 16.49 -9.79 11.80
N ASN A 160 16.16 -9.42 13.03
CA ASN A 160 15.10 -10.05 13.82
C ASN A 160 13.75 -9.34 13.72
N ASN A 161 13.65 -8.31 12.87
CA ASN A 161 12.40 -7.61 12.64
C ASN A 161 11.40 -8.55 11.92
N PRO A 162 10.10 -8.54 12.26
CA PRO A 162 9.08 -9.37 11.61
C PRO A 162 9.03 -9.19 10.09
N PHE A 163 9.28 -7.98 9.55
CA PHE A 163 9.36 -7.77 8.10
C PHE A 163 10.52 -8.55 7.47
N ALA A 164 11.70 -8.57 8.11
CA ALA A 164 12.82 -9.36 7.61
C ALA A 164 12.54 -10.87 7.67
N GLN A 165 11.81 -11.33 8.69
CA GLN A 165 11.35 -12.72 8.77
C GLN A 165 10.31 -13.01 7.69
N PHE A 166 9.37 -12.11 7.43
CA PHE A 166 8.37 -12.23 6.39
C PHE A 166 9.01 -12.40 4.99
N CYS A 167 10.04 -11.61 4.66
CA CYS A 167 10.79 -11.79 3.41
C CYS A 167 11.42 -13.18 3.32
N ARG A 168 12.11 -13.65 4.38
CA ARG A 168 12.71 -15.00 4.40
C ARG A 168 11.68 -16.11 4.26
N ASP A 169 10.50 -15.95 4.84
CA ASP A 169 9.42 -16.93 4.77
C ASP A 169 8.83 -17.00 3.36
N ILE A 170 8.74 -15.89 2.65
CA ILE A 170 8.37 -15.86 1.23
C ILE A 170 9.43 -16.58 0.39
N GLU A 171 10.71 -16.26 0.57
CA GLU A 171 11.83 -16.89 -0.15
C GLU A 171 11.92 -18.40 0.12
N ALA A 172 11.53 -18.83 1.33
CA ALA A 172 11.42 -20.24 1.71
C ALA A 172 10.14 -20.94 1.19
N GLY A 173 9.28 -20.22 0.44
CA GLY A 173 8.06 -20.77 -0.16
C GLY A 173 6.89 -20.96 0.83
N ARG A 174 6.94 -20.42 2.05
CA ARG A 174 5.89 -20.59 3.06
C ARG A 174 4.56 -19.94 2.69
N TYR A 175 4.58 -18.99 1.77
CA TYR A 175 3.41 -18.28 1.25
C TYR A 175 2.97 -18.77 -0.14
N GLY A 176 3.52 -19.91 -0.61
CA GLY A 176 3.19 -20.49 -1.91
C GLY A 176 3.90 -19.79 -3.07
N THR A 177 3.46 -20.10 -4.29
CA THR A 177 4.07 -19.60 -5.54
C THR A 177 3.66 -18.19 -5.91
N ASP A 178 2.57 -17.69 -5.31
CA ASP A 178 2.01 -16.36 -5.60
C ASP A 178 2.57 -15.26 -4.68
N ALA A 179 3.70 -15.56 -4.01
CA ALA A 179 4.42 -14.62 -3.17
C ALA A 179 5.83 -14.39 -3.71
N GLN A 180 6.27 -13.13 -3.76
CA GLN A 180 7.57 -12.74 -4.29
C GLN A 180 8.26 -11.71 -3.39
N VAL A 181 9.58 -11.80 -3.30
CA VAL A 181 10.44 -10.75 -2.75
C VAL A 181 11.13 -10.03 -3.89
N VAL A 182 10.99 -8.72 -3.95
CA VAL A 182 11.64 -7.86 -4.95
C VAL A 182 12.53 -6.88 -4.21
N THR A 183 13.83 -7.16 -4.17
CA THR A 183 14.80 -6.26 -3.53
C THR A 183 15.16 -5.12 -4.48
N VAL A 184 15.12 -3.88 -3.97
CA VAL A 184 15.54 -2.69 -4.70
C VAL A 184 16.57 -1.93 -3.87
N THR A 185 17.82 -2.01 -4.29
CA THR A 185 18.94 -1.33 -3.62
C THR A 185 19.04 0.13 -4.08
N PHE A 186 19.81 0.93 -3.34
CA PHE A 186 20.15 2.28 -3.77
C PHE A 186 20.96 2.26 -5.07
N ASP A 187 21.88 1.30 -5.21
CA ASP A 187 22.69 1.14 -6.42
C ASP A 187 21.84 0.81 -7.64
N ASP A 188 20.80 -0.02 -7.49
CA ASP A 188 19.83 -0.28 -8.55
C ASP A 188 19.11 1.00 -8.97
N ALA A 189 18.71 1.83 -8.01
CA ALA A 189 18.03 3.08 -8.28
C ALA A 189 18.96 4.07 -9.02
N VAL A 190 20.22 4.19 -8.62
CA VAL A 190 21.23 5.02 -9.29
C VAL A 190 21.48 4.51 -10.71
N ALA A 191 21.67 3.21 -10.89
CA ALA A 191 21.86 2.60 -12.20
C ALA A 191 20.69 2.90 -13.16
N ASN A 192 19.48 3.05 -12.62
CA ASN A 192 18.26 3.42 -13.35
C ASN A 192 18.02 4.94 -13.44
N GLY A 193 18.98 5.77 -13.05
CA GLY A 193 18.97 7.22 -13.26
C GLY A 193 18.34 8.04 -12.13
N ALA A 194 18.16 7.49 -10.94
CA ALA A 194 17.61 8.22 -9.80
C ALA A 194 18.49 9.42 -9.37
N ASP A 195 19.78 9.37 -9.64
CA ASP A 195 20.74 10.46 -9.42
C ASP A 195 20.54 11.68 -10.35
N LYS A 196 19.80 11.50 -11.44
CA LYS A 196 19.51 12.53 -12.43
C LYS A 196 18.21 13.30 -12.15
N LEU A 197 17.49 12.92 -11.11
CA LEU A 197 16.20 13.49 -10.72
C LEU A 197 16.29 14.47 -9.54
N SER A 198 17.50 14.80 -9.10
CA SER A 198 17.79 15.75 -8.00
C SER A 198 18.07 17.15 -8.51
#